data_991c8baffb99baca81b17239f41c44b8
#
_entry.id   991c8baffb99baca81b17239f41c44b8
#
_cell.length_a   1.000
_cell.length_b   1.000
_cell.length_c   1.000
_cell.angle_alpha   90.00
_cell.angle_beta   90.00
_cell.angle_gamma   90.00
#
_symmetry.space_group_name_H-M   'P 1'
#
loop_
_entity.id
_entity.type
_entity.pdbx_description
1 polymer ?
#
loop_
_entity_poly.entity_id
_entity_poly.type
_entity_poly.pdbx_seq_one_letter_code
_entity_poly.pdbx_strand_id
1 'polypeptide(L)'
;MSSFFKKTACVTGIILLGLFGLIGFYSTTLPDFYLVSKGSELSVNSFFTISSKPCESKVTVAVSGGSSGASRYTKNMLMLFGTVPVKEVESKTMERPMLYPCGQPFGIKLLTEGVMVVDLQKVDSSSPAKDCGIREGDVIVSIDGEKVKSNADVAKIIRSSNGEACSVRIKRGSNDLTFKLCPRLENGSYKAGMWVRDSSAGIGTITFYDPENGTFGGLGHPVCDADTKEPLPLSAGTVGEINLTGFNKSRSGCPGQLLGEFANAASTGDILKNCESGVFGTLNANPCPNAKEFPLGFRQEIHPGKAKILSSIDNDGPKEYEISIEQINLSDSAEHDLVIKITDKTLLEKTGGILQGMSGSPIIQDGRLVGAVTHVFIEDTAKGYGIFADEMYSKTSEFAESTIENAG
;
A
#
# COMPACT_ATOMS: atom_id res chain seq x y z
N MET A 1 58.51 20.56 12.77
CA MET A 1 57.99 19.46 11.94
C MET A 1 57.01 18.56 12.70
N SER A 2 57.19 18.17 13.96
CA SER A 2 56.33 17.25 14.74
C SER A 2 54.88 17.73 14.94
N SER A 3 54.61 19.02 15.21
CA SER A 3 53.25 19.57 15.45
C SER A 3 52.39 19.63 14.20
N PHE A 4 52.96 19.95 13.05
CA PHE A 4 52.26 19.98 11.78
C PHE A 4 51.82 18.58 11.35
N PHE A 5 52.69 17.58 11.43
CA PHE A 5 52.34 16.18 11.12
C PHE A 5 51.23 15.63 12.02
N LYS A 6 51.22 15.95 13.33
CA LYS A 6 50.15 15.54 14.24
C LYS A 6 48.79 16.16 13.89
N LYS A 7 48.78 17.46 13.52
CA LYS A 7 47.58 18.16 13.10
C LYS A 7 47.03 17.58 11.78
N THR A 8 47.92 17.34 10.80
CA THR A 8 47.54 16.74 9.51
C THR A 8 46.99 15.32 9.70
N ALA A 9 47.65 14.48 10.50
CA ALA A 9 47.18 13.14 10.82
C ALA A 9 45.81 13.15 11.54
N CYS A 10 45.59 14.10 12.45
CA CYS A 10 44.30 14.25 13.14
C CYS A 10 43.19 14.66 12.17
N VAL A 11 43.42 15.62 11.29
CA VAL A 11 42.45 16.06 10.26
C VAL A 11 42.13 14.92 9.30
N THR A 12 43.15 14.20 8.81
CA THR A 12 42.94 13.04 7.94
C THR A 12 42.14 11.94 8.63
N GLY A 13 42.43 11.69 9.90
CA GLY A 13 41.66 10.71 10.70
C GLY A 13 40.18 11.08 10.87
N ILE A 14 39.87 12.35 11.10
CA ILE A 14 38.48 12.85 11.19
C ILE A 14 37.77 12.70 9.83
N ILE A 15 38.43 13.03 8.73
CA ILE A 15 37.85 12.88 7.38
C ILE A 15 37.55 11.41 7.06
N LEU A 16 38.48 10.51 7.36
CA LEU A 16 38.27 9.07 7.17
C LEU A 16 37.14 8.55 8.03
N LEU A 17 37.07 8.94 9.30
CA LEU A 17 35.97 8.53 10.19
C LEU A 17 34.61 9.02 9.69
N GLY A 18 34.53 10.27 9.18
CA GLY A 18 33.35 10.82 8.56
C GLY A 18 32.94 10.05 7.28
N LEU A 19 33.92 9.68 6.45
CA LEU A 19 33.68 8.89 5.24
C LEU A 19 33.16 7.48 5.57
N PHE A 20 33.75 6.81 6.56
CA PHE A 20 33.24 5.50 7.04
C PHE A 20 31.82 5.61 7.59
N GLY A 21 31.53 6.69 8.34
CA GLY A 21 30.16 6.96 8.81
C GLY A 21 29.16 7.13 7.66
N LEU A 22 29.54 7.87 6.61
CA LEU A 22 28.71 8.05 5.41
C LEU A 22 28.50 6.73 4.65
N ILE A 23 29.54 5.92 4.47
CA ILE A 23 29.43 4.61 3.82
C ILE A 23 28.46 3.72 4.63
N GLY A 24 28.64 3.65 5.95
CA GLY A 24 27.76 2.87 6.82
C GLY A 24 26.30 3.35 6.73
N PHE A 25 26.06 4.65 6.78
CA PHE A 25 24.74 5.24 6.66
C PHE A 25 24.08 4.86 5.33
N TYR A 26 24.74 5.13 4.20
CA TYR A 26 24.16 4.81 2.88
C TYR A 26 24.05 3.31 2.60
N SER A 27 24.96 2.49 3.12
CA SER A 27 24.86 1.03 3.00
C SER A 27 23.61 0.46 3.67
N THR A 28 23.12 1.09 4.74
CA THR A 28 21.94 0.64 5.48
C THR A 28 20.64 1.31 5.05
N THR A 29 20.70 2.53 4.50
CA THR A 29 19.51 3.31 4.15
C THR A 29 19.10 3.18 2.69
N LEU A 30 20.00 2.74 1.79
CA LEU A 30 19.67 2.55 0.39
C LEU A 30 19.09 1.15 0.14
N PRO A 31 18.05 1.01 -0.72
CA PRO A 31 17.48 -0.27 -1.08
C PRO A 31 18.45 -1.17 -1.85
N ASP A 32 18.14 -2.46 -1.89
CA ASP A 32 18.94 -3.47 -2.62
C ASP A 32 18.57 -3.56 -4.09
N PHE A 33 17.41 -2.99 -4.48
CA PHE A 33 16.87 -3.10 -5.82
C PHE A 33 16.36 -1.76 -6.36
N TYR A 34 16.61 -1.51 -7.66
CA TYR A 34 16.16 -0.30 -8.36
C TYR A 34 15.55 -0.62 -9.73
N LEU A 35 14.50 0.11 -10.10
CA LEU A 35 14.03 0.19 -11.48
C LEU A 35 14.79 1.32 -12.21
N VAL A 36 15.22 1.06 -13.44
CA VAL A 36 15.97 2.02 -14.25
C VAL A 36 15.33 2.13 -15.64
N SER A 37 15.11 3.34 -16.11
CA SER A 37 14.59 3.56 -17.46
C SER A 37 15.61 3.13 -18.49
N LYS A 38 15.13 2.52 -19.58
CA LYS A 38 15.98 2.14 -20.73
C LYS A 38 16.74 3.36 -21.26
N GLY A 39 18.05 3.21 -21.41
CA GLY A 39 18.94 4.27 -21.86
C GLY A 39 19.39 5.26 -20.79
N SER A 40 18.98 5.08 -19.53
CA SER A 40 19.43 5.88 -18.39
C SER A 40 20.41 5.10 -17.52
N GLU A 41 21.30 5.82 -16.84
CA GLU A 41 22.17 5.26 -15.80
C GLU A 41 21.49 5.38 -14.43
N LEU A 42 21.76 4.42 -13.54
CA LEU A 42 21.27 4.49 -12.17
C LEU A 42 22.01 5.59 -11.41
N SER A 43 21.28 6.59 -10.96
CA SER A 43 21.75 7.60 -10.02
C SER A 43 20.71 7.81 -8.93
N VAL A 44 21.13 8.06 -7.70
CA VAL A 44 20.24 8.23 -6.57
C VAL A 44 20.32 9.67 -6.08
N ASN A 45 19.18 10.35 -6.09
CA ASN A 45 19.06 11.68 -5.50
C ASN A 45 19.10 11.55 -3.97
N SER A 46 20.13 12.11 -3.37
CA SER A 46 20.29 12.17 -1.92
C SER A 46 21.06 13.45 -1.57
N PHE A 47 21.39 13.64 -0.28
CA PHE A 47 22.20 14.80 0.14
C PHE A 47 23.53 14.89 -0.63
N PHE A 48 24.18 13.74 -0.91
CA PHE A 48 25.28 13.63 -1.84
C PHE A 48 24.83 12.82 -3.06
N THR A 49 25.21 13.22 -4.26
CA THR A 49 24.93 12.47 -5.48
C THR A 49 25.63 11.12 -5.45
N ILE A 50 24.85 10.05 -5.58
CA ILE A 50 25.34 8.69 -5.66
C ILE A 50 25.15 8.22 -7.10
N SER A 51 26.26 7.93 -7.78
CA SER A 51 26.27 7.34 -9.11
C SER A 51 26.42 5.83 -9.03
N SER A 52 26.21 5.12 -10.13
CA SER A 52 26.46 3.69 -10.22
C SER A 52 27.54 3.35 -11.22
N LYS A 53 28.19 2.21 -11.00
CA LYS A 53 29.07 1.56 -11.98
C LYS A 53 28.60 0.12 -12.16
N PRO A 54 28.42 -0.37 -13.40
CA PRO A 54 28.10 -1.77 -13.64
C PRO A 54 29.20 -2.69 -13.08
N CYS A 55 28.81 -3.71 -12.35
CA CYS A 55 29.70 -4.82 -12.01
C CYS A 55 29.82 -5.72 -13.24
N GLU A 56 31.02 -6.22 -13.56
CA GLU A 56 31.30 -7.02 -14.78
C GLU A 56 30.52 -8.36 -14.90
N SER A 57 29.69 -8.69 -13.93
CA SER A 57 28.89 -9.93 -13.93
C SER A 57 27.49 -9.69 -14.45
N LYS A 58 27.26 -9.98 -15.72
CA LYS A 58 25.90 -10.13 -16.28
C LYS A 58 25.31 -11.45 -15.78
N VAL A 59 24.56 -11.41 -14.69
CA VAL A 59 23.77 -12.57 -14.24
C VAL A 59 22.48 -12.62 -15.05
N THR A 60 22.43 -13.50 -16.04
CA THR A 60 21.19 -13.83 -16.73
C THR A 60 20.53 -14.94 -15.91
N VAL A 61 19.56 -14.60 -15.05
CA VAL A 61 18.71 -15.63 -14.43
C VAL A 61 17.67 -16.04 -15.46
N ALA A 62 17.87 -17.20 -16.06
CA ALA A 62 16.86 -17.84 -16.88
C ALA A 62 15.76 -18.38 -15.95
N VAL A 63 14.61 -17.73 -15.93
CA VAL A 63 13.39 -18.32 -15.38
C VAL A 63 12.94 -19.37 -16.38
N SER A 64 13.00 -20.64 -15.99
CA SER A 64 12.54 -21.78 -16.77
C SER A 64 11.00 -21.78 -16.82
N GLY A 65 10.43 -21.29 -17.91
CA GLY A 65 8.99 -21.29 -18.19
C GLY A 65 8.68 -20.32 -19.32
N GLY A 66 8.59 -20.85 -20.53
CA GLY A 66 8.28 -20.35 -21.86
C GLY A 66 7.70 -18.94 -22.00
N SER A 67 8.43 -18.14 -22.63
CA SER A 67 8.26 -17.13 -23.67
C SER A 67 9.23 -15.96 -23.51
N SER A 68 9.67 -15.42 -24.63
CA SER A 68 10.82 -14.56 -24.86
C SER A 68 10.78 -13.19 -24.17
N GLY A 69 11.17 -13.13 -22.91
CA GLY A 69 11.34 -11.89 -22.16
C GLY A 69 12.33 -12.08 -21.02
N ALA A 70 13.62 -12.37 -21.31
CA ALA A 70 14.62 -12.43 -20.26
C ALA A 70 14.75 -11.08 -19.56
N SER A 71 14.15 -10.95 -18.40
CA SER A 71 14.36 -9.80 -17.49
C SER A 71 15.85 -9.72 -17.15
N ARG A 72 16.54 -8.71 -17.70
CA ARG A 72 17.96 -8.52 -17.44
C ARG A 72 18.13 -7.75 -16.12
N TYR A 73 18.50 -8.47 -15.09
CA TYR A 73 19.00 -7.87 -13.87
C TYR A 73 20.48 -7.53 -14.06
N THR A 74 20.86 -6.34 -13.65
CA THR A 74 22.25 -5.86 -13.70
C THR A 74 22.70 -5.56 -12.29
N LYS A 75 23.86 -6.08 -11.89
CA LYS A 75 24.50 -5.72 -10.64
C LYS A 75 25.27 -4.43 -10.82
N ASN A 76 25.07 -3.49 -9.92
CA ASN A 76 25.70 -2.19 -9.93
C ASN A 76 26.34 -1.91 -8.57
N MET A 77 27.53 -1.28 -8.59
CA MET A 77 28.15 -0.74 -7.40
C MET A 77 27.75 0.74 -7.27
N LEU A 78 27.06 1.09 -6.22
CA LEU A 78 26.77 2.48 -5.88
C LEU A 78 28.04 3.17 -5.38
N MET A 79 28.32 4.35 -5.93
CA MET A 79 29.57 5.10 -5.73
C MET A 79 29.26 6.47 -5.15
N LEU A 80 29.73 6.74 -3.94
CA LEU A 80 29.71 8.08 -3.37
C LEU A 80 30.81 8.93 -4.01
N PHE A 81 30.46 10.14 -4.43
CA PHE A 81 31.36 11.06 -5.18
C PHE A 81 31.98 10.43 -6.47
N GLY A 82 31.30 9.43 -7.04
CA GLY A 82 31.75 8.73 -8.25
C GLY A 82 32.97 7.80 -8.06
N THR A 83 33.53 7.70 -6.85
CA THR A 83 34.82 7.02 -6.59
C THR A 83 34.81 6.08 -5.40
N VAL A 84 34.03 6.37 -4.36
CA VAL A 84 34.00 5.57 -3.12
C VAL A 84 32.87 4.54 -3.21
N PRO A 85 33.16 3.23 -3.21
CA PRO A 85 32.12 2.20 -3.24
C PRO A 85 31.33 2.19 -1.91
N VAL A 86 30.01 2.09 -2.02
CA VAL A 86 29.08 2.12 -0.88
C VAL A 86 28.36 0.78 -0.73
N LYS A 87 27.66 0.32 -1.78
CA LYS A 87 26.80 -0.85 -1.73
C LYS A 87 26.64 -1.46 -3.13
N GLU A 88 26.68 -2.79 -3.21
CA GLU A 88 26.25 -3.51 -4.42
C GLU A 88 24.73 -3.62 -4.40
N VAL A 89 24.08 -3.28 -5.52
CA VAL A 89 22.63 -3.31 -5.69
C VAL A 89 22.26 -3.96 -7.02
N GLU A 90 21.06 -4.47 -7.09
CA GLU A 90 20.50 -4.98 -8.33
C GLU A 90 19.62 -3.92 -8.99
N SER A 91 19.60 -3.91 -10.31
CA SER A 91 18.67 -3.07 -11.08
C SER A 91 18.02 -3.83 -12.22
N LYS A 92 16.74 -3.50 -12.48
CA LYS A 92 15.99 -3.98 -13.64
C LYS A 92 15.75 -2.81 -14.59
N THR A 93 16.25 -2.93 -15.82
CA THR A 93 15.99 -1.95 -16.87
C THR A 93 14.66 -2.24 -17.53
N MET A 94 13.79 -1.22 -17.65
CA MET A 94 12.48 -1.33 -18.30
C MET A 94 12.17 -0.09 -19.14
N GLU A 95 11.24 -0.22 -20.08
CA GLU A 95 10.58 0.92 -20.69
C GLU A 95 9.80 1.67 -19.59
N ARG A 96 9.83 2.99 -19.61
CA ARG A 96 9.16 3.78 -18.58
C ARG A 96 7.65 3.78 -18.83
N PRO A 97 6.83 3.25 -17.92
CA PRO A 97 5.39 3.27 -18.07
C PRO A 97 4.83 4.69 -18.15
N MET A 98 3.84 4.88 -19.01
CA MET A 98 3.04 6.10 -19.11
C MET A 98 1.69 5.83 -18.45
N LEU A 99 1.35 6.56 -17.41
CA LEU A 99 0.19 6.33 -16.57
C LEU A 99 -0.71 7.56 -16.52
N TYR A 100 -2.00 7.35 -16.34
CA TYR A 100 -2.95 8.43 -16.01
C TYR A 100 -3.03 8.60 -14.49
N PRO A 101 -2.47 9.67 -13.90
CA PRO A 101 -2.77 10.01 -12.50
C PRO A 101 -4.24 10.41 -12.40
N CYS A 102 -5.00 9.77 -11.51
CA CYS A 102 -6.45 9.95 -11.49
C CYS A 102 -6.91 10.94 -10.40
N GLY A 103 -6.66 10.65 -9.13
CA GLY A 103 -7.11 11.51 -8.04
C GLY A 103 -8.63 11.49 -7.81
N GLN A 104 -9.35 10.58 -8.47
CA GLN A 104 -10.79 10.42 -8.34
C GLN A 104 -11.14 9.52 -7.16
N PRO A 105 -12.20 9.83 -6.38
CA PRO A 105 -12.70 8.94 -5.36
C PRO A 105 -13.34 7.70 -6.00
N PHE A 106 -13.19 6.57 -5.36
CA PHE A 106 -13.86 5.34 -5.73
C PHE A 106 -14.37 4.60 -4.51
N GLY A 107 -15.46 3.88 -4.69
CA GLY A 107 -16.03 2.99 -3.69
C GLY A 107 -15.38 1.62 -3.76
N ILE A 108 -15.04 1.12 -2.62
CA ILE A 108 -14.43 -0.19 -2.41
C ILE A 108 -15.46 -1.07 -1.76
N LYS A 109 -15.74 -2.25 -2.34
CA LYS A 109 -16.49 -3.32 -1.68
C LYS A 109 -15.64 -4.57 -1.71
N LEU A 110 -15.27 -5.08 -0.53
CA LEU A 110 -14.47 -6.29 -0.39
C LEU A 110 -15.31 -7.38 0.28
N LEU A 111 -15.21 -8.60 -0.25
CA LEU A 111 -15.66 -9.82 0.39
C LEU A 111 -14.42 -10.56 0.91
N THR A 112 -14.47 -11.01 2.15
CA THR A 112 -13.36 -11.70 2.79
C THR A 112 -13.30 -13.18 2.40
N GLU A 113 -12.09 -13.75 2.37
CA GLU A 113 -11.93 -15.20 2.28
C GLU A 113 -12.25 -15.82 3.65
N GLY A 114 -13.49 -16.30 3.83
CA GLY A 114 -14.01 -16.69 5.13
C GLY A 114 -14.66 -15.52 5.86
N VAL A 115 -14.85 -15.65 7.16
CA VAL A 115 -15.59 -14.68 7.99
C VAL A 115 -14.72 -14.24 9.16
N MET A 116 -14.37 -12.95 9.23
CA MET A 116 -13.49 -12.42 10.27
C MET A 116 -14.19 -12.23 11.60
N VAL A 117 -13.58 -12.64 12.68
CA VAL A 117 -14.01 -12.37 14.06
C VAL A 117 -13.60 -10.96 14.45
N VAL A 118 -14.57 -10.08 14.69
CA VAL A 118 -14.31 -8.66 14.99
C VAL A 118 -14.51 -8.31 16.47
N ASP A 119 -15.26 -9.12 17.22
CA ASP A 119 -15.45 -8.93 18.66
C ASP A 119 -15.87 -10.24 19.32
N LEU A 120 -15.58 -10.38 20.62
CA LEU A 120 -15.91 -11.54 21.44
C LEU A 120 -16.78 -11.15 22.62
N GLN A 121 -17.97 -11.72 22.68
CA GLN A 121 -18.98 -11.40 23.68
C GLN A 121 -19.30 -12.57 24.62
N LYS A 122 -19.88 -12.25 25.77
CA LYS A 122 -20.47 -13.26 26.64
C LYS A 122 -21.83 -13.70 26.08
N VAL A 123 -22.10 -14.98 26.23
CA VAL A 123 -23.40 -15.61 26.04
C VAL A 123 -23.76 -16.15 27.42
N ASP A 124 -24.75 -15.54 28.07
CA ASP A 124 -25.08 -15.79 29.48
C ASP A 124 -23.85 -15.58 30.40
N SER A 125 -23.31 -16.61 31.00
CA SER A 125 -22.15 -16.52 31.93
C SER A 125 -20.82 -16.92 31.33
N SER A 126 -20.75 -17.35 30.07
CA SER A 126 -19.54 -17.84 29.39
C SER A 126 -19.24 -17.07 28.10
N SER A 127 -18.04 -17.22 27.55
CA SER A 127 -17.65 -16.69 26.24
C SER A 127 -17.20 -17.84 25.33
N PRO A 128 -18.12 -18.61 24.72
CA PRO A 128 -17.82 -19.88 24.06
C PRO A 128 -16.65 -19.80 23.06
N ALA A 129 -16.64 -18.78 22.20
CA ALA A 129 -15.56 -18.59 21.22
C ALA A 129 -14.24 -18.25 21.91
N LYS A 130 -14.25 -17.33 22.88
CA LYS A 130 -13.06 -16.95 23.64
C LYS A 130 -12.52 -18.11 24.49
N ASP A 131 -13.42 -18.84 25.16
CA ASP A 131 -13.08 -19.93 26.04
C ASP A 131 -12.42 -21.11 25.31
N CYS A 132 -12.77 -21.32 24.02
CA CYS A 132 -12.11 -22.33 23.20
C CYS A 132 -10.81 -21.83 22.52
N GLY A 133 -10.46 -20.54 22.61
CA GLY A 133 -9.22 -19.97 22.10
C GLY A 133 -9.30 -19.17 20.80
N ILE A 134 -10.51 -18.95 20.28
CA ILE A 134 -10.77 -18.02 19.17
C ILE A 134 -10.50 -16.58 19.65
N ARG A 135 -9.96 -15.73 18.76
CA ARG A 135 -9.55 -14.35 19.04
C ARG A 135 -10.10 -13.41 17.98
N GLU A 136 -10.16 -12.14 18.30
CA GLU A 136 -10.34 -11.06 17.31
C GLU A 136 -9.23 -11.11 16.27
N GLY A 137 -9.59 -10.86 15.00
CA GLY A 137 -8.69 -10.99 13.84
C GLY A 137 -8.59 -12.41 13.26
N ASP A 138 -9.14 -13.44 13.91
CA ASP A 138 -9.24 -14.79 13.32
C ASP A 138 -10.21 -14.80 12.16
N VAL A 139 -9.86 -15.50 11.07
CA VAL A 139 -10.73 -15.68 9.92
C VAL A 139 -11.28 -17.10 9.91
N ILE A 140 -12.57 -17.26 10.15
CA ILE A 140 -13.27 -18.56 10.13
C ILE A 140 -13.40 -19.01 8.67
N VAL A 141 -12.81 -20.14 8.32
CA VAL A 141 -12.87 -20.70 6.95
C VAL A 141 -13.84 -21.86 6.82
N SER A 142 -14.06 -22.62 7.89
CA SER A 142 -15.08 -23.69 7.90
C SER A 142 -15.52 -24.04 9.33
N ILE A 143 -16.75 -24.55 9.44
CA ILE A 143 -17.32 -25.10 10.67
C ILE A 143 -17.84 -26.50 10.35
N ASP A 144 -17.42 -27.52 11.11
CA ASP A 144 -17.74 -28.93 10.90
C ASP A 144 -17.45 -29.42 9.47
N GLY A 145 -16.40 -28.88 8.83
CA GLY A 145 -16.00 -29.18 7.45
C GLY A 145 -16.78 -28.43 6.38
N GLU A 146 -17.87 -27.74 6.72
CA GLU A 146 -18.64 -26.89 5.81
C GLU A 146 -17.94 -25.51 5.69
N LYS A 147 -17.61 -25.10 4.45
CA LYS A 147 -17.01 -23.77 4.19
C LYS A 147 -18.01 -22.66 4.53
N VAL A 148 -17.55 -21.65 5.23
CA VAL A 148 -18.32 -20.43 5.52
C VAL A 148 -17.86 -19.29 4.63
N LYS A 149 -18.83 -18.56 4.06
CA LYS A 149 -18.59 -17.41 3.18
C LYS A 149 -19.29 -16.14 3.69
N SER A 150 -20.20 -16.30 4.62
CA SER A 150 -21.02 -15.19 5.13
C SER A 150 -21.32 -15.33 6.61
N ASN A 151 -21.66 -14.19 7.23
CA ASN A 151 -22.18 -14.14 8.59
C ASN A 151 -23.40 -15.06 8.77
N ALA A 152 -24.22 -15.14 7.72
CA ALA A 152 -25.42 -15.99 7.71
C ALA A 152 -25.06 -17.48 7.78
N ASP A 153 -23.99 -17.92 7.09
CA ASP A 153 -23.53 -19.31 7.14
C ASP A 153 -23.08 -19.68 8.56
N VAL A 154 -22.23 -18.83 9.16
CA VAL A 154 -21.79 -19.03 10.55
C VAL A 154 -22.98 -19.13 11.50
N ALA A 155 -23.92 -18.18 11.42
CA ALA A 155 -25.09 -18.17 12.28
C ALA A 155 -26.01 -19.39 12.07
N LYS A 156 -26.13 -19.86 10.83
CA LYS A 156 -26.94 -21.05 10.48
C LYS A 156 -26.33 -22.31 11.09
N ILE A 157 -25.02 -22.55 10.87
CA ILE A 157 -24.37 -23.77 11.37
C ILE A 157 -24.37 -23.80 12.89
N ILE A 158 -24.02 -22.67 13.55
CA ILE A 158 -24.04 -22.59 15.02
C ILE A 158 -25.42 -22.85 15.60
N ARG A 159 -26.50 -22.33 15.00
CA ARG A 159 -27.85 -22.61 15.44
C ARG A 159 -28.24 -24.07 15.25
N SER A 160 -27.84 -24.67 14.13
CA SER A 160 -28.15 -26.05 13.78
C SER A 160 -27.40 -27.08 14.63
N SER A 161 -26.35 -26.69 15.34
CA SER A 161 -25.57 -27.57 16.21
C SER A 161 -26.35 -28.08 17.44
N ASN A 162 -27.46 -27.44 17.79
CA ASN A 162 -28.25 -27.75 18.98
C ASN A 162 -27.42 -27.77 20.29
N GLY A 163 -26.31 -27.00 20.32
CA GLY A 163 -25.38 -26.91 21.45
C GLY A 163 -24.31 -27.99 21.46
N GLU A 164 -24.27 -28.85 20.47
CA GLU A 164 -23.17 -29.77 20.28
C GLU A 164 -21.89 -29.02 19.89
N ALA A 165 -20.75 -29.60 20.22
CA ALA A 165 -19.47 -28.97 19.96
C ALA A 165 -19.14 -28.98 18.47
N CYS A 166 -18.94 -27.79 17.88
CA CYS A 166 -18.54 -27.57 16.50
C CYS A 166 -17.01 -27.52 16.34
N SER A 167 -16.50 -28.12 15.28
CA SER A 167 -15.08 -28.00 14.87
C SER A 167 -14.91 -26.76 14.00
N VAL A 168 -14.34 -25.69 14.55
CA VAL A 168 -14.13 -24.41 13.86
C VAL A 168 -12.68 -24.32 13.35
N ARG A 169 -12.49 -24.31 12.02
CA ARG A 169 -11.19 -24.06 11.40
C ARG A 169 -11.05 -22.58 11.08
N ILE A 170 -9.93 -22.00 11.54
CA ILE A 170 -9.62 -20.59 11.35
C ILE A 170 -8.23 -20.40 10.73
N LYS A 171 -8.02 -19.25 10.08
CA LYS A 171 -6.70 -18.71 9.78
C LYS A 171 -6.38 -17.61 10.81
N ARG A 172 -5.17 -17.67 11.40
CA ARG A 172 -4.60 -16.63 12.27
C ARG A 172 -3.23 -16.25 11.71
N GLY A 173 -3.19 -15.13 10.99
CA GLY A 173 -2.05 -14.80 10.12
C GLY A 173 -1.83 -15.92 9.09
N SER A 174 -0.64 -16.50 9.04
CA SER A 174 -0.29 -17.63 8.15
C SER A 174 -0.65 -19.01 8.69
N ASN A 175 -1.18 -19.11 9.92
CA ASN A 175 -1.41 -20.39 10.59
C ASN A 175 -2.84 -20.86 10.45
N ASP A 176 -3.05 -22.12 10.01
CA ASP A 176 -4.31 -22.81 10.07
C ASP A 176 -4.47 -23.48 11.46
N LEU A 177 -5.52 -23.14 12.18
CA LEU A 177 -5.84 -23.66 13.51
C LEU A 177 -7.26 -24.23 13.53
N THR A 178 -7.50 -25.19 14.43
CA THR A 178 -8.83 -25.76 14.63
C THR A 178 -9.18 -25.75 16.11
N PHE A 179 -10.37 -25.24 16.42
CA PHE A 179 -10.89 -25.14 17.78
C PHE A 179 -12.20 -25.92 17.92
N LYS A 180 -12.43 -26.45 19.11
CA LYS A 180 -13.71 -27.09 19.47
C LYS A 180 -14.56 -26.09 20.22
N LEU A 181 -15.54 -25.50 19.55
CA LEU A 181 -16.43 -24.48 20.08
C LEU A 181 -17.73 -25.14 20.53
N CYS A 182 -18.16 -24.89 21.78
CA CYS A 182 -19.41 -25.38 22.34
C CYS A 182 -20.42 -24.23 22.45
N PRO A 183 -21.34 -24.06 21.51
CA PRO A 183 -22.34 -22.98 21.55
C PRO A 183 -23.21 -23.02 22.81
N ARG A 184 -23.69 -21.86 23.26
CA ARG A 184 -24.57 -21.72 24.41
C ARG A 184 -25.95 -21.22 23.98
N LEU A 185 -26.97 -21.72 24.67
CA LEU A 185 -28.36 -21.30 24.44
C LEU A 185 -28.59 -19.95 25.14
N GLU A 186 -29.04 -18.97 24.37
CA GLU A 186 -29.47 -17.67 24.88
C GLU A 186 -30.67 -17.19 24.09
N ASN A 187 -31.74 -16.80 24.79
CA ASN A 187 -32.99 -16.33 24.18
C ASN A 187 -33.57 -17.31 23.12
N GLY A 188 -33.49 -18.60 23.36
CA GLY A 188 -34.01 -19.63 22.46
C GLY A 188 -33.15 -19.92 21.22
N SER A 189 -31.92 -19.40 21.15
CA SER A 189 -30.99 -19.62 20.02
C SER A 189 -29.62 -19.98 20.54
N TYR A 190 -28.94 -20.91 19.85
CA TYR A 190 -27.53 -21.21 20.15
C TYR A 190 -26.61 -20.16 19.55
N LYS A 191 -25.69 -19.68 20.37
CA LYS A 191 -24.73 -18.61 20.02
C LYS A 191 -23.29 -19.01 20.35
N ALA A 192 -22.36 -18.50 19.54
CA ALA A 192 -20.93 -18.70 19.74
C ALA A 192 -20.27 -17.63 20.62
N GLY A 193 -20.93 -16.51 20.85
CA GLY A 193 -20.37 -15.39 21.59
C GLY A 193 -19.26 -14.65 20.83
N MET A 194 -19.49 -14.44 19.53
CA MET A 194 -18.61 -13.67 18.66
C MET A 194 -19.40 -12.83 17.67
N TRP A 195 -18.87 -11.67 17.35
CA TRP A 195 -19.30 -10.88 16.20
C TRP A 195 -18.37 -11.18 15.03
N VAL A 196 -18.95 -11.28 13.86
CA VAL A 196 -18.22 -11.67 12.66
C VAL A 196 -18.57 -10.77 11.49
N ARG A 197 -17.61 -10.57 10.58
CA ARG A 197 -17.72 -9.71 9.40
C ARG A 197 -17.24 -10.46 8.15
N ASP A 198 -18.03 -10.43 7.08
CA ASP A 198 -17.77 -11.10 5.80
C ASP A 198 -17.49 -10.11 4.67
N SER A 199 -17.67 -8.82 4.91
CA SER A 199 -17.53 -7.78 3.90
C SER A 199 -17.14 -6.44 4.51
N SER A 200 -16.51 -5.60 3.72
CA SER A 200 -16.22 -4.21 4.09
C SER A 200 -16.49 -3.30 2.90
N ALA A 201 -16.87 -2.07 3.18
CA ALA A 201 -17.03 -1.02 2.18
C ALA A 201 -16.35 0.26 2.67
N GLY A 202 -15.76 1.01 1.73
CA GLY A 202 -15.05 2.24 2.03
C GLY A 202 -14.94 3.15 0.82
N ILE A 203 -14.35 4.33 1.04
CA ILE A 203 -14.02 5.30 0.00
C ILE A 203 -12.51 5.48 0.01
N GLY A 204 -11.91 5.44 -1.18
CA GLY A 204 -10.52 5.75 -1.41
C GLY A 204 -10.34 6.60 -2.66
N THR A 205 -9.09 6.84 -3.03
CA THR A 205 -8.73 7.57 -4.25
C THR A 205 -7.94 6.66 -5.20
N ILE A 206 -8.31 6.64 -6.49
CA ILE A 206 -7.53 5.97 -7.53
C ILE A 206 -6.25 6.78 -7.75
N THR A 207 -5.09 6.14 -7.59
CA THR A 207 -3.79 6.77 -7.78
C THR A 207 -3.48 6.89 -9.27
N PHE A 208 -3.52 5.77 -9.97
CA PHE A 208 -3.25 5.72 -11.41
C PHE A 208 -4.07 4.66 -12.11
N TYR A 209 -4.21 4.87 -13.41
CA TYR A 209 -4.70 3.91 -14.38
C TYR A 209 -3.63 3.66 -15.43
N ASP A 210 -3.36 2.39 -15.70
CA ASP A 210 -2.45 1.94 -16.75
C ASP A 210 -3.27 1.62 -18.01
N PRO A 211 -3.14 2.42 -19.11
CA PRO A 211 -3.92 2.20 -20.32
C PRO A 211 -3.49 0.95 -21.10
N GLU A 212 -2.26 0.46 -20.91
CA GLU A 212 -1.76 -0.71 -21.64
C GLU A 212 -2.44 -2.00 -21.18
N ASN A 213 -2.75 -2.10 -19.89
CA ASN A 213 -3.27 -3.33 -19.29
C ASN A 213 -4.69 -3.17 -18.71
N GLY A 214 -5.23 -1.95 -18.67
CA GLY A 214 -6.50 -1.66 -18.01
C GLY A 214 -6.47 -1.80 -16.50
N THR A 215 -5.26 -1.82 -15.90
CA THR A 215 -5.07 -1.98 -14.47
C THR A 215 -5.07 -0.64 -13.74
N PHE A 216 -5.34 -0.67 -12.44
CA PHE A 216 -5.26 0.50 -11.58
C PHE A 216 -4.59 0.19 -10.25
N GLY A 217 -4.04 1.22 -9.62
CA GLY A 217 -3.63 1.23 -8.23
C GLY A 217 -4.31 2.34 -7.46
N GLY A 218 -4.64 2.09 -6.19
CA GLY A 218 -5.29 3.08 -5.32
C GLY A 218 -4.95 2.88 -3.85
N LEU A 219 -5.34 3.83 -3.01
CA LEU A 219 -5.14 3.91 -1.57
C LEU A 219 -3.68 4.06 -1.12
N GLY A 220 -2.74 3.25 -1.62
CA GLY A 220 -1.36 3.19 -1.15
C GLY A 220 -1.17 2.52 0.22
N HIS A 221 -2.20 1.88 0.75
CA HIS A 221 -2.19 1.07 1.97
C HIS A 221 -3.31 0.02 1.90
N PRO A 222 -3.28 -1.05 2.71
CA PRO A 222 -4.34 -2.05 2.70
C PRO A 222 -5.67 -1.49 3.19
N VAL A 223 -6.76 -2.09 2.72
CA VAL A 223 -8.05 -1.97 3.40
C VAL A 223 -8.04 -2.90 4.60
N CYS A 224 -8.14 -2.31 5.78
CA CYS A 224 -8.17 -3.03 7.04
C CYS A 224 -9.59 -3.08 7.63
N ASP A 225 -9.85 -4.04 8.46
CA ASP A 225 -11.04 -4.07 9.30
C ASP A 225 -11.04 -2.89 10.28
N ALA A 226 -12.18 -2.24 10.46
CA ALA A 226 -12.28 -1.03 11.26
C ALA A 226 -12.07 -1.27 12.76
N ASP A 227 -12.37 -2.49 13.25
CA ASP A 227 -12.31 -2.84 14.66
C ASP A 227 -10.95 -3.46 15.01
N THR A 228 -10.52 -4.46 14.24
CA THR A 228 -9.28 -5.21 14.50
C THR A 228 -8.02 -4.54 13.96
N LYS A 229 -8.15 -3.61 12.97
CA LYS A 229 -7.05 -2.99 12.22
C LYS A 229 -6.23 -3.96 11.36
N GLU A 230 -6.61 -5.22 11.29
CA GLU A 230 -5.94 -6.22 10.46
C GLU A 230 -6.34 -6.06 8.98
N PRO A 231 -5.40 -6.28 8.03
CA PRO A 231 -5.71 -6.29 6.62
C PRO A 231 -6.80 -7.32 6.28
N LEU A 232 -7.79 -6.91 5.49
CA LEU A 232 -8.87 -7.81 5.08
C LEU A 232 -8.36 -8.81 4.05
N PRO A 233 -8.48 -10.13 4.33
CA PRO A 233 -8.13 -11.16 3.35
C PRO A 233 -9.14 -11.15 2.20
N LEU A 234 -8.68 -10.81 1.01
CA LEU A 234 -9.51 -10.62 -0.16
C LEU A 234 -9.92 -11.95 -0.79
N SER A 235 -11.23 -12.20 -0.89
CA SER A 235 -11.81 -13.25 -1.74
C SER A 235 -12.29 -12.70 -3.08
N ALA A 236 -13.01 -11.60 -3.04
CA ALA A 236 -13.47 -10.85 -4.20
C ALA A 236 -13.62 -9.38 -3.81
N GLY A 237 -13.43 -8.49 -4.77
CA GLY A 237 -13.63 -7.08 -4.53
C GLY A 237 -14.13 -6.38 -5.78
N THR A 238 -14.90 -5.31 -5.60
CA THR A 238 -15.43 -4.52 -6.69
C THR A 238 -15.17 -3.04 -6.47
N VAL A 239 -14.92 -2.36 -7.56
CA VAL A 239 -14.82 -0.89 -7.66
C VAL A 239 -16.20 -0.34 -7.97
N GLY A 240 -16.64 0.67 -7.23
CA GLY A 240 -17.89 1.37 -7.48
C GLY A 240 -17.68 2.86 -7.69
N GLU A 241 -18.58 3.47 -8.42
CA GLU A 241 -18.64 4.93 -8.57
C GLU A 241 -19.16 5.56 -7.25
N ILE A 242 -18.57 6.69 -6.85
CA ILE A 242 -18.94 7.42 -5.63
C ILE A 242 -19.41 8.81 -5.99
N ASN A 243 -20.55 9.22 -5.43
CA ASN A 243 -20.96 10.61 -5.32
C ASN A 243 -20.56 11.15 -3.95
N LEU A 244 -19.67 12.13 -3.94
CA LEU A 244 -19.31 12.82 -2.69
C LEU A 244 -20.48 13.65 -2.19
N THR A 245 -20.89 13.46 -0.94
CA THR A 245 -21.94 14.24 -0.28
C THR A 245 -21.37 15.38 0.58
N GLY A 246 -20.05 15.39 0.78
CA GLY A 246 -19.32 16.40 1.53
C GLY A 246 -18.11 15.82 2.25
N PHE A 247 -17.68 16.49 3.30
CA PHE A 247 -16.60 16.02 4.17
C PHE A 247 -16.71 16.57 5.58
N ASN A 248 -16.16 15.85 6.55
CA ASN A 248 -15.86 16.35 7.88
C ASN A 248 -14.47 17.00 7.86
N LYS A 249 -14.35 18.21 8.37
CA LYS A 249 -13.11 18.98 8.35
C LYS A 249 -12.07 18.39 9.31
N SER A 250 -10.83 18.30 8.87
CA SER A 250 -9.70 17.90 9.71
C SER A 250 -9.37 18.95 10.76
N ARG A 251 -8.97 18.50 11.95
CA ARG A 251 -8.45 19.31 13.05
C ARG A 251 -7.32 18.55 13.73
N SER A 252 -6.41 19.27 14.38
CA SER A 252 -5.37 18.61 15.20
C SER A 252 -6.02 17.66 16.21
N GLY A 253 -5.52 16.42 16.27
CA GLY A 253 -6.07 15.33 17.08
C GLY A 253 -7.29 14.60 16.49
N CYS A 254 -7.89 15.12 15.41
CA CYS A 254 -9.10 14.56 14.80
C CYS A 254 -9.06 14.72 13.28
N PRO A 255 -8.45 13.79 12.55
CA PRO A 255 -8.48 13.79 11.09
C PRO A 255 -9.90 13.79 10.56
N GLY A 256 -10.15 14.58 9.52
CA GLY A 256 -11.43 14.64 8.84
C GLY A 256 -11.62 13.47 7.86
N GLN A 257 -12.79 13.43 7.23
CA GLN A 257 -13.18 12.33 6.36
C GLN A 257 -14.02 12.83 5.19
N LEU A 258 -13.77 12.29 3.98
CA LEU A 258 -14.71 12.41 2.85
C LEU A 258 -15.97 11.60 3.13
N LEU A 259 -17.12 12.18 2.79
CA LEU A 259 -18.42 11.54 2.88
C LEU A 259 -18.95 11.33 1.47
N GLY A 260 -19.52 10.14 1.21
CA GLY A 260 -20.07 9.82 -0.10
C GLY A 260 -20.93 8.58 -0.08
N GLU A 261 -21.65 8.38 -1.17
CA GLU A 261 -22.55 7.27 -1.38
C GLU A 261 -22.24 6.61 -2.73
N PHE A 262 -22.45 5.30 -2.81
CA PHE A 262 -22.31 4.60 -4.10
C PHE A 262 -23.36 5.15 -5.08
N ALA A 263 -22.89 5.66 -6.21
CA ALA A 263 -23.74 6.26 -7.24
C ALA A 263 -24.64 5.22 -7.92
N ASN A 264 -24.10 4.01 -8.13
CA ASN A 264 -24.73 2.92 -8.82
C ASN A 264 -24.53 1.58 -8.10
N ALA A 265 -25.41 0.62 -8.37
CA ALA A 265 -25.20 -0.76 -7.97
C ALA A 265 -24.19 -1.51 -8.85
N ALA A 266 -23.93 -0.99 -10.07
CA ALA A 266 -23.01 -1.59 -11.04
C ALA A 266 -21.55 -1.36 -10.63
N SER A 267 -20.73 -2.40 -10.79
CA SER A 267 -19.28 -2.30 -10.64
C SER A 267 -18.66 -1.62 -11.86
N THR A 268 -17.68 -0.75 -11.63
CA THR A 268 -16.84 -0.14 -12.67
C THR A 268 -15.51 -0.86 -12.84
N GLY A 269 -15.25 -1.91 -12.05
CA GLY A 269 -14.04 -2.71 -12.11
C GLY A 269 -13.98 -3.73 -10.97
N ASP A 270 -12.92 -4.54 -11.00
CA ASP A 270 -12.67 -5.59 -10.03
C ASP A 270 -11.39 -5.30 -9.24
N ILE A 271 -11.42 -5.60 -7.93
CA ILE A 271 -10.26 -5.54 -7.06
C ILE A 271 -9.68 -6.96 -6.97
N LEU A 272 -8.43 -7.11 -7.38
CA LEU A 272 -7.73 -8.37 -7.46
C LEU A 272 -6.74 -8.57 -6.30
N LYS A 273 -6.27 -7.46 -5.68
CA LYS A 273 -5.31 -7.51 -4.57
C LYS A 273 -5.57 -6.41 -3.56
N ASN A 274 -5.48 -6.78 -2.29
CA ASN A 274 -5.42 -5.89 -1.13
C ASN A 274 -4.13 -6.24 -0.37
N CYS A 275 -3.16 -5.33 -0.34
CA CYS A 275 -1.86 -5.56 0.29
C CYS A 275 -1.28 -4.26 0.86
N GLU A 276 -0.11 -4.34 1.50
CA GLU A 276 0.55 -3.22 2.18
C GLU A 276 0.75 -1.99 1.29
N SER A 277 0.98 -2.19 -0.02
CA SER A 277 1.20 -1.10 -0.98
C SER A 277 -0.11 -0.53 -1.57
N GLY A 278 -1.28 -1.07 -1.21
CA GLY A 278 -2.57 -0.56 -1.67
C GLY A 278 -3.55 -1.60 -2.17
N VAL A 279 -4.52 -1.09 -2.93
CA VAL A 279 -5.56 -1.86 -3.61
C VAL A 279 -5.33 -1.80 -5.11
N PHE A 280 -5.34 -2.97 -5.76
CA PHE A 280 -5.03 -3.12 -7.17
C PHE A 280 -6.06 -3.99 -7.89
N GLY A 281 -6.25 -3.74 -9.17
CA GLY A 281 -7.21 -4.50 -9.98
C GLY A 281 -7.35 -3.96 -11.37
N THR A 282 -8.50 -4.21 -11.99
CA THR A 282 -8.82 -3.76 -13.36
C THR A 282 -10.05 -2.86 -13.37
N LEU A 283 -10.09 -1.93 -14.31
CA LEU A 283 -11.25 -1.08 -14.56
C LEU A 283 -11.84 -1.35 -15.96
N ASN A 284 -13.15 -1.29 -16.06
CA ASN A 284 -13.87 -1.51 -17.31
C ASN A 284 -13.63 -0.39 -18.35
N ALA A 285 -13.21 0.78 -17.88
CA ALA A 285 -12.88 1.94 -18.72
C ALA A 285 -11.87 2.84 -17.99
N ASN A 286 -11.17 3.69 -18.76
CA ASN A 286 -10.32 4.73 -18.18
C ASN A 286 -11.17 5.69 -17.33
N PRO A 287 -10.90 5.82 -16.01
CA PRO A 287 -11.68 6.69 -15.13
C PRO A 287 -11.40 8.18 -15.35
N CYS A 288 -10.31 8.52 -16.03
CA CYS A 288 -9.86 9.90 -16.28
C CYS A 288 -9.46 10.13 -17.75
N PRO A 289 -10.39 9.94 -18.73
CA PRO A 289 -10.06 9.93 -20.16
C PRO A 289 -9.54 11.29 -20.70
N ASN A 290 -9.81 12.37 -19.99
CA ASN A 290 -9.35 13.72 -20.35
C ASN A 290 -8.08 14.15 -19.62
N ALA A 291 -7.52 13.29 -18.74
CA ALA A 291 -6.27 13.57 -18.04
C ALA A 291 -5.08 13.43 -19.00
N LYS A 292 -3.97 14.07 -18.62
CA LYS A 292 -2.68 13.88 -19.28
C LYS A 292 -1.96 12.67 -18.69
N GLU A 293 -1.32 11.88 -19.55
CA GLU A 293 -0.39 10.84 -19.12
C GLU A 293 0.89 11.44 -18.53
N PHE A 294 1.39 10.78 -17.51
CA PHE A 294 2.66 11.11 -16.87
C PHE A 294 3.57 9.88 -16.85
N PRO A 295 4.87 10.05 -17.09
CA PRO A 295 5.82 8.97 -16.90
C PRO A 295 5.91 8.59 -15.42
N LEU A 296 6.03 7.29 -15.15
CA LEU A 296 6.30 6.78 -13.80
C LEU A 296 7.65 7.32 -13.30
N GLY A 297 7.66 7.96 -12.14
CA GLY A 297 8.87 8.37 -11.43
C GLY A 297 9.39 7.22 -10.58
N PHE A 298 10.69 6.96 -10.63
CA PHE A 298 11.31 5.95 -9.78
C PHE A 298 11.78 6.58 -8.47
N ARG A 299 11.76 5.81 -7.37
CA ARG A 299 12.09 6.28 -6.02
C ARG A 299 13.42 7.04 -5.93
N GLN A 300 14.43 6.63 -6.69
CA GLN A 300 15.75 7.29 -6.70
C GLN A 300 15.77 8.66 -7.39
N GLU A 301 14.71 9.02 -8.11
CA GLU A 301 14.60 10.30 -8.82
C GLU A 301 13.92 11.39 -7.98
N ILE A 302 13.25 10.99 -6.88
CA ILE A 302 12.48 11.88 -6.01
C ILE A 302 13.44 12.72 -5.16
N HIS A 303 13.05 13.97 -4.87
CA HIS A 303 13.82 14.86 -4.01
C HIS A 303 12.92 15.66 -3.07
N PRO A 304 13.41 16.11 -1.91
CA PRO A 304 12.67 17.00 -1.04
C PRO A 304 12.33 18.32 -1.74
N GLY A 305 11.17 18.87 -1.46
CA GLY A 305 10.75 20.16 -2.03
C GLY A 305 9.35 20.12 -2.62
N LYS A 306 9.09 21.04 -3.55
CA LYS A 306 7.76 21.24 -4.14
C LYS A 306 7.29 20.03 -4.95
N ALA A 307 6.04 19.68 -4.76
CA ALA A 307 5.30 18.70 -5.53
C ALA A 307 3.81 19.09 -5.55
N LYS A 308 2.99 18.30 -6.21
CA LYS A 308 1.54 18.48 -6.26
C LYS A 308 0.85 17.15 -5.96
N ILE A 309 -0.35 17.22 -5.42
CA ILE A 309 -1.29 16.09 -5.40
C ILE A 309 -2.49 16.39 -6.27
N LEU A 310 -3.07 15.34 -6.88
CA LEU A 310 -4.39 15.39 -7.48
C LEU A 310 -5.39 14.78 -6.50
N SER A 311 -6.44 15.50 -6.15
CA SER A 311 -7.45 14.99 -5.23
C SER A 311 -8.80 15.62 -5.50
N SER A 312 -9.87 14.85 -5.31
CA SER A 312 -11.24 15.33 -5.35
C SER A 312 -11.77 15.48 -3.93
N ILE A 313 -12.24 16.66 -3.58
CA ILE A 313 -12.91 16.94 -2.31
C ILE A 313 -14.39 17.29 -2.49
N ASP A 314 -14.82 17.34 -3.75
CA ASP A 314 -16.17 17.62 -4.22
C ASP A 314 -16.41 16.85 -5.55
N ASN A 315 -17.62 16.98 -6.11
CA ASN A 315 -17.99 16.30 -7.36
C ASN A 315 -17.53 17.05 -8.64
N ASP A 316 -16.75 18.14 -8.50
CA ASP A 316 -16.18 18.84 -9.66
C ASP A 316 -15.01 18.10 -10.30
N GLY A 317 -14.59 16.98 -9.71
CA GLY A 317 -13.47 16.17 -10.15
C GLY A 317 -12.13 16.53 -9.50
N PRO A 318 -11.03 15.85 -9.90
CA PRO A 318 -9.72 16.02 -9.34
C PRO A 318 -9.14 17.41 -9.61
N LYS A 319 -8.58 18.04 -8.59
CA LYS A 319 -7.88 19.31 -8.65
C LYS A 319 -6.45 19.15 -8.17
N GLU A 320 -5.53 19.94 -8.75
CA GLU A 320 -4.15 20.00 -8.29
C GLU A 320 -4.05 20.86 -7.02
N TYR A 321 -3.32 20.35 -6.01
CA TYR A 321 -3.00 21.08 -4.80
C TYR A 321 -1.51 21.03 -4.52
N GLU A 322 -0.94 22.16 -4.09
CA GLU A 322 0.49 22.24 -3.78
C GLU A 322 0.82 21.52 -2.47
N ILE A 323 1.93 20.79 -2.50
CA ILE A 323 2.52 20.11 -1.35
C ILE A 323 4.04 20.32 -1.32
N SER A 324 4.65 19.99 -0.20
CA SER A 324 6.08 19.80 -0.07
C SER A 324 6.38 18.36 0.35
N ILE A 325 7.31 17.70 -0.32
CA ILE A 325 7.91 16.46 0.17
C ILE A 325 8.98 16.88 1.19
N GLU A 326 8.79 16.51 2.46
CA GLU A 326 9.70 16.88 3.55
C GLU A 326 10.78 15.83 3.80
N GLN A 327 10.43 14.54 3.67
CA GLN A 327 11.34 13.42 3.87
C GLN A 327 11.12 12.32 2.84
N ILE A 328 12.19 11.63 2.51
CA ILE A 328 12.23 10.47 1.61
C ILE A 328 13.03 9.38 2.31
N ASN A 329 12.43 8.25 2.53
CA ASN A 329 13.06 7.06 3.09
C ASN A 329 13.18 6.00 2.00
N LEU A 330 14.38 5.77 1.53
CA LEU A 330 14.62 4.78 0.48
C LEU A 330 14.83 3.36 1.01
N SER A 331 14.96 3.19 2.34
CA SER A 331 15.22 1.89 2.95
C SER A 331 14.05 0.92 2.79
N ASP A 332 14.32 -0.30 2.35
CA ASP A 332 13.32 -1.37 2.25
C ASP A 332 12.71 -1.77 3.61
N SER A 333 13.34 -1.35 4.71
CA SER A 333 12.83 -1.53 6.09
C SER A 333 12.08 -0.32 6.64
N ALA A 334 11.90 0.74 5.84
CA ALA A 334 11.18 1.92 6.29
C ALA A 334 9.68 1.62 6.46
N GLU A 335 9.10 2.09 7.55
CA GLU A 335 7.65 1.97 7.79
C GLU A 335 6.85 2.86 6.82
N HIS A 336 7.46 3.96 6.37
CA HIS A 336 6.87 4.92 5.43
C HIS A 336 7.93 5.49 4.49
N ASP A 337 7.59 5.61 3.21
CA ASP A 337 8.50 6.07 2.16
C ASP A 337 8.67 7.59 2.14
N LEU A 338 7.56 8.30 2.20
CA LEU A 338 7.50 9.75 2.06
C LEU A 338 6.82 10.40 3.26
N VAL A 339 7.32 11.56 3.67
CA VAL A 339 6.61 12.51 4.52
C VAL A 339 6.29 13.73 3.67
N ILE A 340 5.00 14.06 3.59
CA ILE A 340 4.49 15.19 2.82
C ILE A 340 3.79 16.22 3.71
N LYS A 341 3.77 17.46 3.25
CA LYS A 341 3.03 18.54 3.88
C LYS A 341 2.20 19.31 2.85
N ILE A 342 0.92 19.47 3.11
CA ILE A 342 0.06 20.36 2.31
C ILE A 342 0.52 21.80 2.50
N THR A 343 0.80 22.49 1.39
CA THR A 343 1.17 23.90 1.35
C THR A 343 0.11 24.77 0.66
N ASP A 344 -0.84 24.11 -0.02
CA ASP A 344 -1.97 24.76 -0.68
C ASP A 344 -2.91 25.39 0.34
N LYS A 345 -3.02 26.72 0.29
CA LYS A 345 -3.87 27.47 1.23
C LYS A 345 -5.35 27.19 1.03
N THR A 346 -5.79 27.02 -0.22
CA THR A 346 -7.20 26.76 -0.54
C THR A 346 -7.66 25.42 0.03
N LEU A 347 -6.82 24.39 -0.13
CA LEU A 347 -7.11 23.07 0.45
C LEU A 347 -7.14 23.14 1.98
N LEU A 348 -6.14 23.76 2.61
CA LEU A 348 -6.07 23.89 4.07
C LEU A 348 -7.25 24.69 4.65
N GLU A 349 -7.65 25.77 4.01
CA GLU A 349 -8.82 26.55 4.45
C GLU A 349 -10.11 25.76 4.35
N LYS A 350 -10.29 24.99 3.28
CA LYS A 350 -11.48 24.16 3.07
C LYS A 350 -11.52 22.97 4.01
N THR A 351 -10.49 22.12 3.96
CA THR A 351 -10.49 20.79 4.59
C THR A 351 -9.82 20.74 5.97
N GLY A 352 -8.99 21.72 6.31
CA GLY A 352 -8.18 21.74 7.52
C GLY A 352 -6.96 20.81 7.46
N GLY A 353 -6.69 20.17 6.32
CA GLY A 353 -5.60 19.22 6.10
C GLY A 353 -6.03 18.04 5.22
N ILE A 354 -5.27 16.95 5.30
CA ILE A 354 -5.58 15.70 4.62
C ILE A 354 -6.82 15.06 5.25
N LEU A 355 -7.74 14.56 4.44
CA LEU A 355 -8.95 13.85 4.86
C LEU A 355 -8.78 12.35 4.66
N GLN A 356 -9.38 11.54 5.51
CA GLN A 356 -9.60 10.12 5.21
C GLN A 356 -10.43 10.01 3.93
N GLY A 357 -10.02 9.13 3.02
CA GLY A 357 -10.55 9.04 1.65
C GLY A 357 -9.68 9.73 0.60
N MET A 358 -8.78 10.66 0.99
CA MET A 358 -7.73 11.18 0.10
C MET A 358 -6.55 10.20 -0.05
N SER A 359 -6.52 9.12 0.71
CA SER A 359 -5.55 8.03 0.53
C SER A 359 -5.60 7.51 -0.91
N GLY A 360 -4.46 7.45 -1.58
CA GLY A 360 -4.34 7.17 -3.01
C GLY A 360 -4.21 8.43 -3.88
N SER A 361 -4.37 9.66 -3.34
CA SER A 361 -4.15 10.87 -4.14
C SER A 361 -2.75 10.87 -4.76
N PRO A 362 -2.61 10.85 -6.12
CA PRO A 362 -1.30 10.77 -6.76
C PRO A 362 -0.45 12.00 -6.47
N ILE A 363 0.85 11.75 -6.23
CA ILE A 363 1.87 12.77 -6.02
C ILE A 363 2.64 12.96 -7.32
N ILE A 364 2.72 14.20 -7.79
CA ILE A 364 3.40 14.58 -9.01
C ILE A 364 4.54 15.52 -8.66
N GLN A 365 5.76 15.17 -9.08
CA GLN A 365 6.96 15.99 -8.99
C GLN A 365 7.70 16.00 -10.33
N ASP A 366 8.12 17.16 -10.80
CA ASP A 366 8.88 17.35 -12.06
C ASP A 366 8.26 16.67 -13.29
N GLY A 367 6.92 16.66 -13.36
CA GLY A 367 6.20 16.06 -14.47
C GLY A 367 6.18 14.52 -14.47
N ARG A 368 6.40 13.89 -13.32
CA ARG A 368 6.34 12.43 -13.11
C ARG A 368 5.38 12.08 -11.99
N LEU A 369 4.73 10.93 -12.12
CA LEU A 369 3.99 10.31 -11.03
C LEU A 369 4.99 9.63 -10.08
N VAL A 370 5.21 10.19 -8.90
CA VAL A 370 6.25 9.76 -7.97
C VAL A 370 5.74 8.99 -6.76
N GLY A 371 4.45 9.11 -6.44
CA GLY A 371 3.89 8.43 -5.26
C GLY A 371 2.40 8.65 -5.10
N ALA A 372 1.89 8.23 -3.96
CA ALA A 372 0.52 8.46 -3.52
C ALA A 372 0.48 8.84 -2.03
N VAL A 373 -0.49 9.66 -1.66
CA VAL A 373 -0.80 9.96 -0.25
C VAL A 373 -1.35 8.69 0.40
N THR A 374 -0.92 8.37 1.62
CA THR A 374 -1.42 7.21 2.37
C THR A 374 -2.17 7.61 3.63
N HIS A 375 -1.48 7.96 4.69
CA HIS A 375 -2.06 8.27 6.00
C HIS A 375 -1.83 9.72 6.41
N VAL A 376 -2.80 10.30 7.10
CA VAL A 376 -2.70 11.63 7.71
C VAL A 376 -2.08 11.53 9.10
N PHE A 377 -1.29 12.52 9.50
CA PHE A 377 -0.82 12.64 10.87
C PHE A 377 -1.97 13.08 11.78
N ILE A 378 -2.10 12.44 12.92
CA ILE A 378 -3.16 12.76 13.87
C ILE A 378 -2.97 14.17 14.48
N GLU A 379 -1.75 14.49 14.90
CA GLU A 379 -1.45 15.75 15.58
C GLU A 379 -1.31 16.95 14.63
N ASP A 380 -0.86 16.72 13.39
CA ASP A 380 -0.70 17.75 12.35
C ASP A 380 -1.32 17.29 11.04
N THR A 381 -2.62 17.54 10.89
CA THR A 381 -3.41 17.11 9.73
C THR A 381 -2.99 17.74 8.40
N ALA A 382 -2.14 18.76 8.42
CA ALA A 382 -1.50 19.27 7.21
C ALA A 382 -0.38 18.36 6.70
N LYS A 383 0.09 17.38 7.51
CA LYS A 383 1.10 16.43 7.16
C LYS A 383 0.52 15.02 6.99
N GLY A 384 1.21 14.23 6.22
CA GLY A 384 0.88 12.82 6.03
C GLY A 384 2.05 12.03 5.46
N TYR A 385 1.82 10.74 5.35
CA TYR A 385 2.73 9.82 4.71
C TYR A 385 2.36 9.62 3.24
N GLY A 386 3.31 9.09 2.49
CA GLY A 386 3.10 8.64 1.12
C GLY A 386 3.93 7.40 0.82
N ILE A 387 3.55 6.71 -0.24
CA ILE A 387 4.21 5.54 -0.80
C ILE A 387 4.78 5.87 -2.17
N PHE A 388 5.84 5.18 -2.58
CA PHE A 388 6.41 5.34 -3.92
C PHE A 388 5.49 4.76 -5.01
N ALA A 389 5.37 5.49 -6.12
CA ALA A 389 4.55 5.04 -7.25
C ALA A 389 5.14 3.80 -7.95
N ASP A 390 6.46 3.67 -7.99
CA ASP A 390 7.14 2.50 -8.58
C ASP A 390 6.89 1.21 -7.77
N GLU A 391 6.73 1.33 -6.46
CA GLU A 391 6.33 0.22 -5.61
C GLU A 391 4.89 -0.21 -5.89
N MET A 392 3.97 0.74 -5.93
CA MET A 392 2.58 0.46 -6.29
C MET A 392 2.49 -0.16 -7.69
N TYR A 393 3.22 0.39 -8.68
CA TYR A 393 3.20 -0.11 -10.04
C TYR A 393 3.72 -1.55 -10.15
N SER A 394 4.75 -1.91 -9.37
CA SER A 394 5.27 -3.27 -9.35
C SER A 394 4.20 -4.32 -9.00
N LYS A 395 3.20 -3.93 -8.19
CA LYS A 395 2.10 -4.81 -7.79
C LYS A 395 1.07 -5.02 -8.89
N THR A 396 0.90 -4.06 -9.81
CA THR A 396 0.00 -4.23 -10.97
C THR A 396 0.61 -5.13 -12.04
N SER A 397 1.92 -5.09 -12.24
CA SER A 397 2.61 -5.94 -13.22
C SER A 397 2.53 -7.43 -12.88
N GLU A 398 2.43 -7.79 -11.59
CA GLU A 398 2.23 -9.17 -11.15
C GLU A 398 0.93 -9.80 -11.71
N PHE A 399 -0.10 -8.97 -11.99
CA PHE A 399 -1.39 -9.47 -12.55
C PHE A 399 -1.40 -9.50 -14.08
N ALA A 400 -0.78 -8.53 -14.72
CA ALA A 400 -0.71 -8.49 -16.16
C ALA A 400 -0.03 -9.75 -16.71
N GLU A 401 1.01 -10.24 -16.05
CA GLU A 401 1.69 -11.48 -16.40
C GLU A 401 0.80 -12.71 -16.18
N SER A 402 0.07 -12.80 -15.05
CA SER A 402 -0.80 -13.95 -14.75
C SER A 402 -2.07 -14.02 -15.60
N THR A 403 -2.56 -12.89 -16.12
CA THR A 403 -3.74 -12.85 -16.99
C THR A 403 -3.41 -13.34 -18.40
N ILE A 404 -2.20 -13.10 -18.87
CA ILE A 404 -1.70 -13.58 -20.17
C ILE A 404 -1.47 -15.10 -20.14
N GLU A 405 -0.95 -15.64 -19.04
CA GLU A 405 -0.75 -17.09 -18.89
C GLU A 405 -2.06 -17.90 -18.82
N ASN A 406 -3.15 -17.30 -18.31
CA ASN A 406 -4.45 -17.98 -18.23
C ASN A 406 -5.31 -17.82 -19.51
N ALA A 407 -4.92 -16.98 -20.45
CA ALA A 407 -5.62 -16.75 -21.70
C ALA A 407 -4.99 -17.51 -22.91
N GLY A 408 -3.88 -18.19 -22.73
CA GLY A 408 -3.18 -19.02 -23.72
C GLY A 408 -3.28 -20.50 -23.42
#